data_73a8b7b0a9cb80becdf45ef123b50da7
#
_entry.id   73a8b7b0a9cb80becdf45ef123b50da7
#
_cell.length_a   1.000
_cell.length_b   1.000
_cell.length_c   1.000
_cell.angle_alpha   90.00
_cell.angle_beta   90.00
_cell.angle_gamma   90.00
#
_symmetry.space_group_name_H-M   'P 1'
#
loop_
_entity.id
_entity.type
_entity.pdbx_description
1 polymer ?
#
loop_
_entity_poly.entity_id
_entity_poly.type
_entity_poly.pdbx_seq_one_letter_code
_entity_poly.pdbx_strand_id
1 'polypeptide(L)'
;MARFDELGCYLLAGQPKSPRDLLDEARGAEALGLGTAFISERYQSKEAATLCGAAAASTETIRIATAATNHNTRHPMVSAGHALTMHGLTGGRYVFGIGRGIEVLQRAHGIPLITTAQMESFVGLMRKMLAGEAVVGYDGPLGSYPYLRLGPNVVDEVPMMLVAFGPNSLALGGRCFDEVVLHTFFTDETTERAVRTVKESAEQSGRDPDRVKVWSCFATIGDHIAEDRRLMKSVGRLATYLQGYGDLLVRTNSWDPAVLERFRADPVVATFAGGIDVHATTDQLEQIGQLIPEEWLAASATGTSKECVEAIKGQLGLGCDGVILHGATPEELKPIVAAYAAETSR
;
A
#
# COMPACT_ATOMS: atom_id res chain seq x y z
N MET A 1 -13.03 15.21 -16.93
CA MET A 1 -13.26 15.32 -15.48
C MET A 1 -12.01 15.87 -14.83
N ALA A 2 -12.13 16.52 -13.64
CA ALA A 2 -10.96 16.89 -12.86
C ALA A 2 -10.18 15.62 -12.51
N ARG A 3 -8.87 15.71 -12.47
CA ARG A 3 -7.97 14.62 -12.05
C ARG A 3 -7.32 15.01 -10.72
N PHE A 4 -7.28 14.08 -9.81
CA PHE A 4 -6.74 14.22 -8.47
C PHE A 4 -5.50 13.33 -8.36
N ASP A 5 -4.35 13.86 -8.77
CA ASP A 5 -3.09 13.11 -8.79
C ASP A 5 -2.63 12.72 -7.37
N GLU A 6 -3.11 13.45 -6.36
CA GLU A 6 -2.90 13.19 -4.95
C GLU A 6 -3.83 12.12 -4.34
N LEU A 7 -4.84 11.67 -5.07
CA LEU A 7 -5.75 10.63 -4.61
C LEU A 7 -5.53 9.31 -5.36
N GLY A 8 -5.62 8.21 -4.63
CA GLY A 8 -5.60 6.87 -5.21
C GLY A 8 -6.48 5.91 -4.45
N CYS A 9 -6.65 4.69 -4.96
CA CYS A 9 -7.35 3.63 -4.23
C CYS A 9 -6.72 2.26 -4.50
N TYR A 10 -6.92 1.32 -3.57
CA TYR A 10 -6.61 -0.09 -3.84
C TYR A 10 -7.72 -0.73 -4.65
N LEU A 11 -7.34 -1.40 -5.73
CA LEU A 11 -8.26 -2.28 -6.48
C LEU A 11 -8.33 -3.65 -5.81
N LEU A 12 -9.50 -4.28 -5.92
CA LEU A 12 -9.83 -5.54 -5.26
C LEU A 12 -9.55 -5.48 -3.76
N ALA A 13 -10.00 -4.40 -3.12
CA ALA A 13 -9.85 -4.21 -1.67
C ALA A 13 -10.66 -5.27 -0.89
N GLY A 14 -10.10 -5.75 0.21
CA GLY A 14 -10.75 -6.78 1.02
C GLY A 14 -10.72 -8.16 0.39
N GLN A 15 -11.88 -8.82 0.29
CA GLN A 15 -12.09 -10.16 -0.29
C GLN A 15 -12.89 -10.04 -1.59
N PRO A 16 -12.22 -9.86 -2.74
CA PRO A 16 -12.93 -9.79 -4.02
C PRO A 16 -13.56 -11.14 -4.34
N LYS A 17 -14.75 -11.12 -4.92
CA LYS A 17 -15.46 -12.33 -5.35
C LYS A 17 -14.79 -12.96 -6.57
N SER A 18 -14.21 -12.14 -7.43
CA SER A 18 -13.54 -12.56 -8.64
C SER A 18 -12.39 -11.61 -8.99
N PRO A 19 -11.25 -12.12 -9.49
CA PRO A 19 -10.22 -11.23 -10.07
C PRO A 19 -10.73 -10.38 -11.25
N ARG A 20 -11.82 -10.81 -11.89
CA ARG A 20 -12.44 -10.09 -13.01
C ARG A 20 -13.04 -8.74 -12.58
N ASP A 21 -13.43 -8.60 -11.32
CA ASP A 21 -13.97 -7.35 -10.76
C ASP A 21 -12.98 -6.18 -10.90
N LEU A 22 -11.67 -6.52 -11.01
CA LEU A 22 -10.60 -5.54 -11.27
C LEU A 22 -10.89 -4.63 -12.48
N LEU A 23 -11.46 -5.18 -13.54
CA LEU A 23 -11.65 -4.41 -14.80
C LEU A 23 -12.64 -3.26 -14.60
N ASP A 24 -13.71 -3.52 -13.87
CA ASP A 24 -14.73 -2.50 -13.59
C ASP A 24 -14.26 -1.54 -12.51
N GLU A 25 -13.54 -2.03 -11.49
CA GLU A 25 -12.93 -1.19 -10.47
C GLU A 25 -11.86 -0.26 -11.07
N ALA A 26 -11.00 -0.73 -11.97
CA ALA A 26 -9.98 0.09 -12.61
C ALA A 26 -10.60 1.23 -13.46
N ARG A 27 -11.60 0.89 -14.28
CA ARG A 27 -12.36 1.89 -15.03
C ARG A 27 -13.12 2.86 -14.14
N GLY A 28 -13.72 2.35 -13.05
CA GLY A 28 -14.40 3.16 -12.05
C GLY A 28 -13.48 4.16 -11.36
N ALA A 29 -12.29 3.72 -10.93
CA ALA A 29 -11.27 4.58 -10.33
C ALA A 29 -10.80 5.68 -11.29
N GLU A 30 -10.55 5.32 -12.57
CA GLU A 30 -10.20 6.28 -13.61
C GLU A 30 -11.33 7.28 -13.89
N ALA A 31 -12.57 6.80 -13.99
CA ALA A 31 -13.75 7.64 -14.22
C ALA A 31 -14.03 8.61 -13.05
N LEU A 32 -13.61 8.27 -11.83
CA LEU A 32 -13.65 9.18 -10.68
C LEU A 32 -12.55 10.24 -10.71
N GLY A 33 -11.60 10.14 -11.61
CA GLY A 33 -10.46 11.06 -11.69
C GLY A 33 -9.35 10.75 -10.68
N LEU A 34 -9.32 9.56 -10.07
CA LEU A 34 -8.23 9.17 -9.17
C LEU A 34 -6.91 9.08 -9.93
N GLY A 35 -5.83 9.59 -9.33
CA GLY A 35 -4.51 9.64 -9.94
C GLY A 35 -3.82 8.28 -10.03
N THR A 36 -3.99 7.40 -9.03
CA THR A 36 -3.29 6.11 -8.98
C THR A 36 -4.18 4.97 -8.47
N ALA A 37 -4.17 3.85 -9.20
CA ALA A 37 -4.73 2.57 -8.80
C ALA A 37 -3.62 1.67 -8.23
N PHE A 38 -3.79 1.20 -6.99
CA PHE A 38 -2.84 0.38 -6.28
C PHE A 38 -3.28 -1.07 -6.25
N ILE A 39 -2.37 -2.00 -6.49
CA ILE A 39 -2.63 -3.44 -6.53
C ILE A 39 -1.66 -4.16 -5.60
N SER A 40 -2.22 -4.84 -4.58
CA SER A 40 -1.43 -5.63 -3.64
C SER A 40 -1.29 -7.08 -4.08
N GLU A 41 -0.11 -7.66 -3.83
CA GLU A 41 0.13 -9.10 -3.92
C GLU A 41 -0.54 -9.84 -2.76
N ARG A 42 -1.26 -10.91 -3.06
CA ARG A 42 -1.76 -11.86 -2.07
C ARG A 42 -1.68 -13.25 -2.68
N TYR A 43 -0.66 -14.02 -2.36
CA TYR A 43 -0.35 -15.32 -2.99
C TYR A 43 -1.52 -16.28 -3.13
N GLN A 44 -2.51 -16.20 -2.26
CA GLN A 44 -3.67 -17.08 -2.26
C GLN A 44 -4.80 -16.63 -3.20
N SER A 45 -4.83 -15.36 -3.62
CA SER A 45 -5.99 -14.81 -4.33
C SER A 45 -5.67 -13.79 -5.42
N LYS A 46 -4.52 -13.12 -5.35
CA LYS A 46 -4.16 -12.02 -6.26
C LYS A 46 -2.67 -12.09 -6.63
N GLU A 47 -2.37 -12.31 -7.88
CA GLU A 47 -1.01 -12.17 -8.43
C GLU A 47 -0.89 -10.79 -9.07
N ALA A 48 -0.04 -9.94 -8.49
CA ALA A 48 -0.02 -8.51 -8.78
C ALA A 48 0.40 -8.19 -10.22
N ALA A 49 1.36 -8.90 -10.81
CA ALA A 49 1.84 -8.63 -12.16
C ALA A 49 0.74 -8.86 -13.20
N THR A 50 0.02 -9.98 -13.09
CA THR A 50 -1.11 -10.33 -13.96
C THR A 50 -2.23 -9.28 -13.85
N LEU A 51 -2.57 -8.88 -12.62
CA LEU A 51 -3.62 -7.89 -12.39
C LEU A 51 -3.22 -6.50 -12.88
N CYS A 52 -1.96 -6.09 -12.73
CA CYS A 52 -1.45 -4.84 -13.29
C CYS A 52 -1.57 -4.80 -14.82
N GLY A 53 -1.26 -5.90 -15.50
CA GLY A 53 -1.44 -6.01 -16.95
C GLY A 53 -2.91 -5.86 -17.37
N ALA A 54 -3.84 -6.49 -16.64
CA ALA A 54 -5.27 -6.37 -16.89
C ALA A 54 -5.79 -4.94 -16.65
N ALA A 55 -5.37 -4.30 -15.54
CA ALA A 55 -5.71 -2.91 -15.24
C ALA A 55 -5.16 -1.95 -16.31
N ALA A 56 -3.91 -2.15 -16.74
CA ALA A 56 -3.28 -1.35 -17.80
C ALA A 56 -4.05 -1.41 -19.13
N ALA A 57 -4.51 -2.61 -19.50
CA ALA A 57 -5.28 -2.81 -20.73
C ALA A 57 -6.71 -2.26 -20.65
N SER A 58 -7.23 -1.97 -19.45
CA SER A 58 -8.60 -1.47 -19.24
C SER A 58 -8.69 0.03 -18.94
N THR A 59 -7.55 0.74 -18.86
CA THR A 59 -7.45 2.16 -18.48
C THR A 59 -6.48 2.92 -19.37
N GLU A 60 -6.65 4.24 -19.48
CA GLU A 60 -5.85 5.09 -20.38
C GLU A 60 -5.00 6.14 -19.64
N THR A 61 -5.47 6.65 -18.51
CA THR A 61 -4.87 7.82 -17.83
C THR A 61 -4.42 7.59 -16.41
N ILE A 62 -5.09 6.72 -15.65
CA ILE A 62 -4.77 6.43 -14.26
C ILE A 62 -3.40 5.72 -14.16
N ARG A 63 -2.58 6.12 -13.18
CA ARG A 63 -1.34 5.40 -12.87
C ARG A 63 -1.66 4.05 -12.24
N ILE A 64 -0.82 3.06 -12.50
CA ILE A 64 -0.97 1.72 -11.95
C ILE A 64 0.28 1.39 -11.14
N ALA A 65 0.09 1.05 -9.88
CA ALA A 65 1.19 0.73 -8.97
C ALA A 65 1.00 -0.64 -8.31
N THR A 66 2.05 -1.44 -8.24
CA THR A 66 2.06 -2.52 -7.26
C THR A 66 2.28 -1.91 -5.86
N ALA A 67 1.42 -2.26 -4.89
CA ALA A 67 1.58 -1.82 -3.50
C ALA A 67 1.06 -2.88 -2.52
N ALA A 68 1.86 -3.87 -2.24
CA ALA A 68 3.15 -4.13 -2.87
C ALA A 68 3.21 -5.55 -3.42
N THR A 69 4.12 -5.76 -4.41
CA THR A 69 4.69 -7.08 -4.64
C THR A 69 5.98 -7.25 -3.80
N ASN A 70 6.79 -8.27 -4.05
CA ASN A 70 8.06 -8.48 -3.35
C ASN A 70 9.12 -9.04 -4.31
N HIS A 71 10.39 -8.93 -3.89
CA HIS A 71 11.50 -9.34 -4.72
C HIS A 71 11.94 -10.80 -4.50
N ASN A 72 11.53 -11.43 -3.40
CA ASN A 72 12.02 -12.76 -2.99
C ASN A 72 11.27 -13.94 -3.64
N THR A 73 10.22 -13.67 -4.39
CA THR A 73 9.45 -14.68 -5.14
C THR A 73 9.78 -14.68 -6.64
N ARG A 74 10.58 -13.73 -7.11
CA ARG A 74 10.92 -13.59 -8.53
C ARG A 74 12.41 -13.30 -8.70
N HIS A 75 12.99 -13.86 -9.76
CA HIS A 75 14.36 -13.50 -10.16
C HIS A 75 14.43 -12.01 -10.56
N PRO A 76 15.51 -11.26 -10.23
CA PRO A 76 15.64 -9.83 -10.58
C PRO A 76 15.39 -9.53 -12.06
N MET A 77 15.84 -10.38 -12.97
CA MET A 77 15.57 -10.25 -14.41
C MET A 77 14.07 -10.30 -14.75
N VAL A 78 13.30 -11.16 -14.05
CA VAL A 78 11.85 -11.26 -14.26
C VAL A 78 11.14 -10.00 -13.73
N SER A 79 11.58 -9.49 -12.58
CA SER A 79 11.06 -8.26 -12.01
C SER A 79 11.37 -7.04 -12.88
N ALA A 80 12.59 -6.94 -13.41
CA ALA A 80 12.98 -5.86 -14.30
C ALA A 80 12.23 -5.93 -15.64
N GLY A 81 12.10 -7.13 -16.22
CA GLY A 81 11.31 -7.36 -17.43
C GLY A 81 9.84 -7.00 -17.24
N HIS A 82 9.25 -7.35 -16.07
CA HIS A 82 7.90 -6.95 -15.72
C HIS A 82 7.75 -5.42 -15.63
N ALA A 83 8.63 -4.76 -14.87
CA ALA A 83 8.58 -3.31 -14.69
C ALA A 83 8.67 -2.57 -16.03
N LEU A 84 9.60 -2.97 -16.89
CA LEU A 84 9.78 -2.43 -18.22
C LEU A 84 8.56 -2.66 -19.12
N THR A 85 8.06 -3.90 -19.16
CA THR A 85 6.90 -4.26 -19.98
C THR A 85 5.67 -3.44 -19.58
N MET A 86 5.43 -3.33 -18.28
CA MET A 86 4.33 -2.53 -17.75
C MET A 86 4.48 -1.04 -18.05
N HIS A 87 5.70 -0.52 -17.93
CA HIS A 87 6.00 0.88 -18.26
C HIS A 87 5.66 1.17 -19.73
N GLY A 88 6.13 0.32 -20.65
CA GLY A 88 5.83 0.44 -22.08
C GLY A 88 4.32 0.28 -22.40
N LEU A 89 3.66 -0.72 -21.83
CA LEU A 89 2.20 -0.94 -22.02
C LEU A 89 1.35 0.23 -21.53
N THR A 90 1.79 0.90 -20.48
CA THR A 90 1.04 2.03 -19.89
C THR A 90 1.45 3.39 -20.43
N GLY A 91 2.45 3.47 -21.30
CA GLY A 91 2.99 4.76 -21.75
C GLY A 91 3.58 5.58 -20.59
N GLY A 92 4.30 4.92 -19.66
CA GLY A 92 4.97 5.57 -18.53
C GLY A 92 4.12 5.71 -17.25
N ARG A 93 2.89 5.20 -17.20
CA ARG A 93 2.00 5.31 -16.04
C ARG A 93 2.25 4.26 -14.94
N TYR A 94 3.20 3.36 -15.12
CA TYR A 94 3.47 2.29 -14.16
C TYR A 94 4.45 2.68 -13.07
N VAL A 95 4.19 2.20 -11.85
CA VAL A 95 5.06 2.32 -10.67
C VAL A 95 5.32 0.92 -10.10
N PHE A 96 6.59 0.55 -9.99
CA PHE A 96 6.99 -0.74 -9.45
C PHE A 96 7.18 -0.65 -7.94
N GLY A 97 6.18 -1.11 -7.18
CA GLY A 97 6.20 -1.06 -5.72
C GLY A 97 6.45 -2.41 -5.07
N ILE A 98 7.34 -2.44 -4.10
CA ILE A 98 7.70 -3.62 -3.31
C ILE A 98 7.47 -3.41 -1.82
N GLY A 99 7.34 -4.51 -1.09
CA GLY A 99 7.24 -4.55 0.35
C GLY A 99 7.83 -5.84 0.92
N ARG A 100 7.96 -5.90 2.25
CA ARG A 100 8.51 -7.09 2.91
C ARG A 100 7.54 -8.26 2.96
N GLY A 101 6.24 -7.98 2.93
CA GLY A 101 5.20 -8.96 3.22
C GLY A 101 5.09 -9.28 4.72
N ILE A 102 4.19 -10.18 5.05
CA ILE A 102 3.91 -10.61 6.43
C ILE A 102 4.78 -11.81 6.76
N GLU A 103 5.68 -11.68 7.73
CA GLU A 103 6.69 -12.68 8.08
C GLU A 103 6.08 -14.05 8.39
N VAL A 104 5.01 -14.11 9.18
CA VAL A 104 4.34 -15.37 9.55
C VAL A 104 3.85 -16.11 8.30
N LEU A 105 3.26 -15.40 7.34
CA LEU A 105 2.79 -16.01 6.09
C LEU A 105 3.95 -16.45 5.20
N GLN A 106 5.01 -15.65 5.11
CA GLN A 106 6.20 -16.04 4.34
C GLN A 106 6.82 -17.31 4.89
N ARG A 107 6.99 -17.41 6.21
CA ARG A 107 7.50 -18.64 6.86
C ARG A 107 6.59 -19.84 6.59
N ALA A 108 5.28 -19.69 6.72
CA ALA A 108 4.31 -20.73 6.45
C ALA A 108 4.35 -21.25 4.99
N HIS A 109 4.66 -20.37 4.05
CA HIS A 109 4.77 -20.70 2.63
C HIS A 109 6.20 -21.09 2.18
N GLY A 110 7.16 -21.13 3.09
CA GLY A 110 8.55 -21.43 2.75
C GLY A 110 9.22 -20.32 1.91
N ILE A 111 8.71 -19.10 1.95
CA ILE A 111 9.25 -17.94 1.25
C ILE A 111 10.34 -17.31 2.12
N PRO A 112 11.55 -17.06 1.58
CA PRO A 112 12.62 -16.41 2.34
C PRO A 112 12.22 -15.02 2.84
N LEU A 113 12.59 -14.69 4.07
CA LEU A 113 12.38 -13.35 4.63
C LEU A 113 13.26 -12.31 3.92
N ILE A 114 12.77 -11.08 3.87
CA ILE A 114 13.43 -9.96 3.21
C ILE A 114 14.14 -9.07 4.23
N THR A 115 15.43 -8.86 4.05
CA THR A 115 16.24 -7.92 4.83
C THR A 115 16.28 -6.53 4.17
N THR A 116 16.63 -5.50 4.94
CA THR A 116 16.85 -4.13 4.40
C THR A 116 17.96 -4.12 3.35
N ALA A 117 19.06 -4.83 3.61
CA ALA A 117 20.19 -4.92 2.68
C ALA A 117 19.80 -5.58 1.35
N GLN A 118 18.94 -6.61 1.40
CA GLN A 118 18.43 -7.23 0.18
C GLN A 118 17.53 -6.28 -0.62
N MET A 119 16.63 -5.54 0.03
CA MET A 119 15.80 -4.56 -0.67
C MET A 119 16.63 -3.45 -1.31
N GLU A 120 17.62 -2.93 -0.61
CA GLU A 120 18.53 -1.89 -1.10
C GLU A 120 19.33 -2.39 -2.31
N SER A 121 19.91 -3.59 -2.20
CA SER A 121 20.61 -4.23 -3.32
C SER A 121 19.70 -4.50 -4.51
N PHE A 122 18.46 -4.94 -4.26
CA PHE A 122 17.48 -5.19 -5.32
C PHE A 122 17.16 -3.92 -6.11
N VAL A 123 16.87 -2.81 -5.41
CA VAL A 123 16.61 -1.52 -6.05
C VAL A 123 17.83 -1.06 -6.89
N GLY A 124 19.04 -1.22 -6.34
CA GLY A 124 20.26 -0.90 -7.07
C GLY A 124 20.44 -1.72 -8.36
N LEU A 125 20.15 -3.03 -8.33
CA LEU A 125 20.16 -3.88 -9.52
C LEU A 125 19.08 -3.46 -10.53
N MET A 126 17.85 -3.21 -10.06
CA MET A 126 16.75 -2.77 -10.90
C MET A 126 17.07 -1.47 -11.64
N ARG A 127 17.57 -0.45 -10.92
CA ARG A 127 17.94 0.84 -11.54
C ARG A 127 19.01 0.68 -12.62
N LYS A 128 20.06 -0.10 -12.36
CA LYS A 128 21.08 -0.39 -13.37
C LYS A 128 20.52 -1.06 -14.61
N MET A 129 19.71 -2.11 -14.43
CA MET A 129 19.13 -2.83 -15.57
C MET A 129 18.14 -1.95 -16.35
N LEU A 130 17.31 -1.16 -15.68
CA LEU A 130 16.36 -0.24 -16.32
C LEU A 130 17.06 0.93 -17.03
N ALA A 131 18.24 1.34 -16.55
CA ALA A 131 19.12 2.30 -17.24
C ALA A 131 19.88 1.67 -18.44
N GLY A 132 19.65 0.40 -18.77
CA GLY A 132 20.32 -0.31 -19.86
C GLY A 132 21.73 -0.82 -19.53
N GLU A 133 22.17 -0.69 -18.27
CA GLU A 133 23.46 -1.15 -17.82
C GLU A 133 23.50 -2.68 -17.65
N ALA A 134 24.64 -3.27 -17.95
CA ALA A 134 24.92 -4.66 -17.60
C ALA A 134 25.43 -4.75 -16.15
N VAL A 135 24.88 -5.66 -15.38
CA VAL A 135 25.41 -6.06 -14.06
C VAL A 135 26.25 -7.31 -14.28
N VAL A 136 27.53 -7.24 -14.02
CA VAL A 136 28.48 -8.34 -14.26
C VAL A 136 29.09 -8.76 -12.93
N GLY A 137 29.06 -10.06 -12.63
CA GLY A 137 29.71 -10.64 -11.46
C GLY A 137 29.16 -10.11 -10.13
N TYR A 138 27.86 -9.87 -10.06
CA TYR A 138 27.26 -9.47 -8.78
C TYR A 138 27.36 -10.63 -7.77
N ASP A 139 27.89 -10.33 -6.60
CA ASP A 139 27.87 -11.20 -5.42
C ASP A 139 27.51 -10.35 -4.20
N GLY A 140 26.39 -10.68 -3.55
CA GLY A 140 25.87 -9.82 -2.50
C GLY A 140 24.60 -10.35 -1.80
N PRO A 141 23.85 -9.49 -1.09
CA PRO A 141 22.71 -9.91 -0.27
C PRO A 141 21.62 -10.70 -1.01
N LEU A 142 21.54 -10.56 -2.34
CA LEU A 142 20.56 -11.28 -3.18
C LEU A 142 21.08 -12.61 -3.74
N GLY A 143 22.30 -12.98 -3.43
CA GLY A 143 23.01 -14.12 -4.01
C GLY A 143 24.01 -13.70 -5.08
N SER A 144 24.36 -14.63 -5.97
CA SER A 144 25.39 -14.41 -7.00
C SER A 144 24.75 -14.47 -8.39
N TYR A 145 25.00 -13.43 -9.19
CA TYR A 145 24.55 -13.33 -10.58
C TYR A 145 25.73 -13.05 -11.50
N PRO A 146 26.15 -14.03 -12.32
CA PRO A 146 27.25 -13.82 -13.25
C PRO A 146 26.99 -12.69 -14.24
N TYR A 147 25.74 -12.56 -14.72
CA TYR A 147 25.38 -11.54 -15.70
C TYR A 147 23.86 -11.25 -15.66
N LEU A 148 23.51 -9.97 -15.53
CA LEU A 148 22.12 -9.50 -15.65
C LEU A 148 22.10 -8.32 -16.62
N ARG A 149 21.21 -8.33 -17.62
CA ARG A 149 20.97 -7.23 -18.54
C ARG A 149 19.62 -7.37 -19.22
N LEU A 150 18.88 -6.28 -19.31
CA LEU A 150 17.74 -6.17 -20.22
C LEU A 150 18.19 -6.02 -21.68
N GLY A 151 17.27 -5.96 -22.64
CA GLY A 151 17.59 -5.82 -24.05
C GLY A 151 18.44 -4.57 -24.36
N PRO A 152 19.12 -4.52 -25.52
CA PRO A 152 20.18 -3.56 -25.78
C PRO A 152 19.74 -2.09 -25.94
N ASN A 153 18.45 -1.83 -26.12
CA ASN A 153 17.92 -0.47 -26.36
C ASN A 153 16.89 -0.05 -25.29
N VAL A 154 16.99 -0.63 -24.11
CA VAL A 154 16.07 -0.32 -23.04
C VAL A 154 16.71 0.67 -22.10
N VAL A 155 16.20 1.88 -22.09
CA VAL A 155 16.52 2.91 -21.09
C VAL A 155 15.18 3.53 -20.69
N ASP A 156 14.73 3.23 -19.48
CA ASP A 156 13.45 3.74 -18.99
C ASP A 156 13.53 4.01 -17.49
N GLU A 157 13.10 5.20 -17.09
CA GLU A 157 12.96 5.55 -15.68
C GLU A 157 11.61 5.05 -15.16
N VAL A 158 11.57 3.82 -14.67
CA VAL A 158 10.40 3.28 -14.00
C VAL A 158 10.45 3.68 -12.53
N PRO A 159 9.49 4.48 -12.03
CA PRO A 159 9.44 4.84 -10.62
C PRO A 159 9.32 3.61 -9.73
N MET A 160 10.08 3.61 -8.63
CA MET A 160 10.06 2.53 -7.64
C MET A 160 9.46 3.00 -6.32
N MET A 161 8.57 2.19 -5.77
CA MET A 161 7.81 2.47 -4.57
C MET A 161 8.10 1.44 -3.46
N LEU A 162 8.14 1.88 -2.21
CA LEU A 162 8.26 1.02 -1.04
C LEU A 162 7.01 1.14 -0.16
N VAL A 163 6.38 0.01 0.17
CA VAL A 163 5.41 -0.02 1.27
C VAL A 163 6.18 -0.20 2.57
N ALA A 164 6.17 0.82 3.42
CA ALA A 164 7.00 0.93 4.62
C ALA A 164 6.15 1.01 5.90
N PHE A 165 6.67 0.43 6.99
CA PHE A 165 5.98 0.44 8.28
C PHE A 165 6.88 1.04 9.39
N GLY A 166 7.99 0.41 9.66
CA GLY A 166 8.88 0.80 10.74
C GLY A 166 9.99 1.76 10.29
N PRO A 167 10.71 2.37 11.24
CA PRO A 167 11.69 3.43 10.97
C PRO A 167 12.79 3.04 9.98
N ASN A 168 13.28 1.81 10.05
CA ASN A 168 14.30 1.33 9.12
C ASN A 168 13.79 1.23 7.67
N SER A 169 12.51 0.86 7.47
CA SER A 169 11.91 0.80 6.15
C SER A 169 11.58 2.20 5.63
N LEU A 170 11.13 3.10 6.50
CA LEU A 170 10.90 4.50 6.15
C LEU A 170 12.20 5.19 5.70
N ALA A 171 13.28 5.03 6.47
CA ALA A 171 14.60 5.55 6.10
C ALA A 171 15.12 4.92 4.78
N LEU A 172 14.92 3.60 4.56
CA LEU A 172 15.25 2.97 3.29
C LEU A 172 14.45 3.59 2.13
N GLY A 173 13.16 3.88 2.36
CA GLY A 173 12.29 4.55 1.39
C GLY A 173 12.88 5.88 0.93
N GLY A 174 13.25 6.75 1.88
CA GLY A 174 13.85 8.05 1.58
C GLY A 174 15.14 7.96 0.75
N ARG A 175 16.07 7.07 1.13
CA ARG A 175 17.37 7.02 0.44
C ARG A 175 17.38 6.26 -0.89
N CYS A 176 16.40 5.37 -1.17
CA CYS A 176 16.48 4.50 -2.35
C CYS A 176 15.28 4.52 -3.29
N PHE A 177 14.08 4.92 -2.79
CA PHE A 177 12.84 4.84 -3.56
C PHE A 177 12.35 6.21 -4.01
N ASP A 178 11.47 6.23 -4.99
CA ASP A 178 10.86 7.45 -5.52
C ASP A 178 9.53 7.75 -4.82
N GLU A 179 8.89 6.70 -4.33
CA GLU A 179 7.62 6.82 -3.60
C GLU A 179 7.62 5.89 -2.37
N VAL A 180 6.95 6.31 -1.30
CA VAL A 180 6.80 5.54 -0.06
C VAL A 180 5.33 5.50 0.32
N VAL A 181 4.77 4.31 0.54
CA VAL A 181 3.41 4.12 1.07
C VAL A 181 3.49 3.79 2.54
N LEU A 182 2.82 4.60 3.37
CA LEU A 182 2.69 4.38 4.80
C LEU A 182 1.67 3.28 5.11
N HIS A 183 1.64 2.83 6.36
CA HIS A 183 0.68 1.81 6.78
C HIS A 183 -0.66 2.41 7.20
N THR A 184 -1.73 1.64 7.04
CA THR A 184 -3.08 2.02 7.49
C THR A 184 -3.16 2.11 9.02
N PHE A 185 -4.01 2.98 9.54
CA PHE A 185 -4.20 3.25 10.97
C PHE A 185 -2.96 3.84 11.66
N PHE A 186 -2.13 4.58 10.96
CA PHE A 186 -1.18 5.48 11.60
C PHE A 186 -1.92 6.69 12.16
N THR A 187 -1.64 7.04 13.42
CA THR A 187 -2.13 8.30 14.00
C THR A 187 -1.51 9.48 13.27
N ASP A 188 -2.06 10.68 13.45
CA ASP A 188 -1.54 11.89 12.80
C ASP A 188 -0.07 12.14 13.20
N GLU A 189 0.28 11.97 14.48
CA GLU A 189 1.65 12.10 14.96
C GLU A 189 2.59 11.04 14.35
N THR A 190 2.08 9.84 14.13
CA THR A 190 2.85 8.77 13.49
C THR A 190 3.04 9.04 12.01
N THR A 191 2.01 9.55 11.34
CA THR A 191 2.07 9.95 9.92
C THR A 191 3.07 11.07 9.73
N GLU A 192 2.99 12.15 10.52
CA GLU A 192 3.95 13.27 10.46
C GLU A 192 5.39 12.83 10.73
N ARG A 193 5.59 11.99 11.75
CA ARG A 193 6.91 11.42 12.06
C ARG A 193 7.42 10.55 10.92
N ALA A 194 6.57 9.76 10.28
CA ALA A 194 6.93 8.89 9.17
C ALA A 194 7.33 9.70 7.93
N VAL A 195 6.56 10.74 7.58
CA VAL A 195 6.88 11.68 6.50
C VAL A 195 8.26 12.31 6.76
N ARG A 196 8.46 12.87 7.95
CA ARG A 196 9.74 13.47 8.33
C ARG A 196 10.90 12.49 8.21
N THR A 197 10.75 11.25 8.69
CA THR A 197 11.79 10.21 8.58
C THR A 197 12.16 9.92 7.12
N VAL A 198 11.19 9.87 6.22
CA VAL A 198 11.44 9.64 4.78
C VAL A 198 12.18 10.81 4.17
N LYS A 199 11.69 12.05 4.41
CA LYS A 199 12.27 13.28 3.84
C LYS A 199 13.69 13.53 4.35
N GLU A 200 13.94 13.42 5.66
CA GLU A 200 15.28 13.55 6.26
C GLU A 200 16.26 12.48 5.72
N SER A 201 15.80 11.25 5.55
CA SER A 201 16.66 10.18 5.00
C SER A 201 17.00 10.39 3.53
N ALA A 202 16.10 11.00 2.75
CA ALA A 202 16.39 11.42 1.37
C ALA A 202 17.48 12.49 1.36
N GLU A 203 17.33 13.54 2.16
CA GLU A 203 18.30 14.64 2.27
C GLU A 203 19.69 14.14 2.72
N GLN A 204 19.75 13.32 3.78
CA GLN A 204 20.98 12.72 4.29
C GLN A 204 21.70 11.84 3.25
N SER A 205 20.97 11.33 2.26
CA SER A 205 21.50 10.53 1.15
C SER A 205 21.81 11.36 -0.10
N GLY A 206 21.76 12.69 0.00
CA GLY A 206 22.03 13.61 -1.10
C GLY A 206 20.93 13.65 -2.17
N ARG A 207 19.72 13.20 -1.84
CA ARG A 207 18.55 13.25 -2.71
C ARG A 207 17.69 14.45 -2.33
N ASP A 208 17.02 15.03 -3.32
CA ASP A 208 16.00 16.04 -3.10
C ASP A 208 14.78 15.42 -2.39
N PRO A 209 14.47 15.83 -1.15
CA PRO A 209 13.34 15.27 -0.41
C PRO A 209 11.99 15.53 -1.09
N ASP A 210 11.82 16.62 -1.84
CA ASP A 210 10.57 16.95 -2.52
C ASP A 210 10.29 16.01 -3.71
N ARG A 211 11.30 15.31 -4.20
CA ARG A 211 11.16 14.30 -5.24
C ARG A 211 10.76 12.91 -4.70
N VAL A 212 10.79 12.68 -3.39
CA VAL A 212 10.36 11.43 -2.78
C VAL A 212 8.93 11.57 -2.28
N LYS A 213 7.96 11.03 -3.00
CA LYS A 213 6.54 11.12 -2.65
C LYS A 213 6.18 10.20 -1.49
N VAL A 214 5.38 10.70 -0.55
CA VAL A 214 4.86 9.92 0.58
C VAL A 214 3.34 9.82 0.47
N TRP A 215 2.83 8.58 0.43
CA TRP A 215 1.43 8.26 0.37
C TRP A 215 0.92 7.81 1.73
N SER A 216 -0.08 8.48 2.28
CA SER A 216 -0.87 7.94 3.39
C SER A 216 -1.77 6.81 2.88
N CYS A 217 -1.71 5.63 3.50
CA CYS A 217 -2.67 4.56 3.25
C CYS A 217 -3.80 4.71 4.29
N PHE A 218 -4.88 5.38 3.93
CA PHE A 218 -5.87 5.87 4.87
C PHE A 218 -7.21 5.15 4.71
N ALA A 219 -7.65 4.45 5.76
CA ALA A 219 -8.94 3.76 5.73
C ALA A 219 -10.06 4.78 5.52
N THR A 220 -10.82 4.64 4.43
CA THR A 220 -11.81 5.63 4.00
C THR A 220 -13.16 4.94 3.82
N ILE A 221 -14.08 5.14 4.79
CA ILE A 221 -15.31 4.36 4.93
C ILE A 221 -16.47 5.29 5.27
N GLY A 222 -17.18 5.78 4.24
CA GLY A 222 -18.31 6.69 4.39
C GLY A 222 -19.55 6.01 5.00
N ASP A 223 -20.40 6.81 5.65
CA ASP A 223 -21.62 6.38 6.34
C ASP A 223 -22.74 5.87 5.41
N HIS A 224 -22.65 6.17 4.11
CA HIS A 224 -23.53 5.63 3.06
C HIS A 224 -23.30 4.13 2.80
N ILE A 225 -22.21 3.55 3.29
CA ILE A 225 -21.94 2.11 3.23
C ILE A 225 -22.75 1.42 4.34
N ALA A 226 -23.36 0.27 4.04
CA ALA A 226 -24.12 -0.49 5.00
C ALA A 226 -23.30 -0.83 6.26
N GLU A 227 -23.94 -0.81 7.44
CA GLU A 227 -23.28 -0.87 8.73
C GLU A 227 -22.41 -2.13 8.93
N ASP A 228 -22.93 -3.29 8.55
CA ASP A 228 -22.21 -4.56 8.59
C ASP A 228 -20.91 -4.51 7.79
N ARG A 229 -20.95 -3.86 6.63
CA ARG A 229 -19.77 -3.65 5.78
C ARG A 229 -18.82 -2.61 6.37
N ARG A 230 -19.33 -1.57 7.02
CA ARG A 230 -18.48 -0.57 7.72
C ARG A 230 -17.72 -1.22 8.86
N LEU A 231 -18.38 -2.02 9.70
CA LEU A 231 -17.76 -2.78 10.79
C LEU A 231 -16.64 -3.70 10.26
N MET A 232 -16.92 -4.44 9.19
CA MET A 232 -15.92 -5.32 8.57
C MET A 232 -14.70 -4.53 8.06
N LYS A 233 -14.92 -3.35 7.45
CA LYS A 233 -13.87 -2.52 6.83
C LYS A 233 -13.06 -1.71 7.84
N SER A 234 -13.61 -1.37 9.00
CA SER A 234 -12.98 -0.63 10.09
C SER A 234 -12.49 -1.59 11.19
N VAL A 235 -13.39 -2.00 12.07
CA VAL A 235 -13.09 -2.89 13.21
C VAL A 235 -12.44 -4.19 12.75
N GLY A 236 -13.05 -4.90 11.80
CA GLY A 236 -12.52 -6.16 11.29
C GLY A 236 -11.13 -6.02 10.68
N ARG A 237 -10.88 -4.94 9.94
CA ARG A 237 -9.58 -4.66 9.34
C ARG A 237 -8.52 -4.37 10.39
N LEU A 238 -8.80 -3.47 11.36
CA LEU A 238 -7.86 -3.18 12.43
C LEU A 238 -7.58 -4.42 13.28
N ALA A 239 -8.63 -5.17 13.64
CA ALA A 239 -8.51 -6.42 14.39
C ALA A 239 -7.61 -7.44 13.67
N THR A 240 -7.75 -7.60 12.34
CA THR A 240 -6.86 -8.46 11.53
C THR A 240 -5.41 -7.98 11.58
N TYR A 241 -5.17 -6.69 11.59
CA TYR A 241 -3.82 -6.14 11.72
C TYR A 241 -3.24 -6.37 13.11
N LEU A 242 -4.06 -6.23 14.17
CA LEU A 242 -3.66 -6.52 15.54
C LEU A 242 -3.30 -8.00 15.75
N GLN A 243 -3.97 -8.92 15.03
CA GLN A 243 -3.57 -10.34 15.00
C GLN A 243 -2.23 -10.54 14.30
N GLY A 244 -2.05 -9.98 13.12
CA GLY A 244 -0.92 -10.29 12.24
C GLY A 244 0.39 -9.64 12.65
N TYR A 245 0.35 -8.39 13.13
CA TYR A 245 1.52 -7.58 13.49
C TYR A 245 1.21 -6.48 14.52
N GLY A 246 0.28 -6.76 15.44
CA GLY A 246 -0.16 -5.82 16.46
C GLY A 246 0.95 -5.20 17.27
N ASP A 247 1.99 -5.97 17.67
CA ASP A 247 3.13 -5.43 18.43
C ASP A 247 3.86 -4.33 17.67
N LEU A 248 3.99 -4.48 16.34
CA LEU A 248 4.61 -3.47 15.51
C LEU A 248 3.71 -2.23 15.40
N LEU A 249 2.40 -2.41 15.17
CA LEU A 249 1.44 -1.33 15.02
C LEU A 249 1.30 -0.52 16.32
N VAL A 250 1.12 -1.21 17.45
CA VAL A 250 1.00 -0.60 18.78
C VAL A 250 2.25 0.20 19.13
N ARG A 251 3.44 -0.39 18.93
CA ARG A 251 4.70 0.32 19.18
C ARG A 251 4.88 1.53 18.25
N THR A 252 4.51 1.42 16.97
CA THR A 252 4.67 2.50 16.00
C THR A 252 3.78 3.69 16.31
N ASN A 253 2.54 3.43 16.74
CA ASN A 253 1.61 4.48 17.14
C ASN A 253 1.77 4.94 18.60
N SER A 254 2.69 4.33 19.35
CA SER A 254 2.82 4.57 20.80
C SER A 254 1.53 4.29 21.57
N TRP A 255 0.76 3.30 21.13
CA TRP A 255 -0.45 2.84 21.79
C TRP A 255 -0.15 2.00 23.02
N ASP A 256 -1.13 1.86 23.94
CA ASP A 256 -0.96 1.04 25.15
C ASP A 256 -0.90 -0.46 24.83
N PRO A 257 0.23 -1.14 25.06
CA PRO A 257 0.38 -2.56 24.79
C PRO A 257 -0.57 -3.45 25.62
N ALA A 258 -1.04 -2.99 26.79
CA ALA A 258 -2.00 -3.73 27.60
C ALA A 258 -3.36 -3.89 26.91
N VAL A 259 -3.73 -2.98 26.02
CA VAL A 259 -4.93 -3.11 25.16
C VAL A 259 -4.76 -4.28 24.19
N LEU A 260 -3.60 -4.40 23.55
CA LEU A 260 -3.31 -5.50 22.63
C LEU A 260 -3.30 -6.86 23.35
N GLU A 261 -2.77 -6.90 24.57
CA GLU A 261 -2.78 -8.12 25.39
C GLU A 261 -4.21 -8.55 25.74
N ARG A 262 -5.07 -7.61 26.17
CA ARG A 262 -6.50 -7.89 26.42
C ARG A 262 -7.22 -8.33 25.16
N PHE A 263 -6.98 -7.66 24.04
CA PHE A 263 -7.54 -8.03 22.74
C PHE A 263 -7.19 -9.47 22.37
N ARG A 264 -5.93 -9.86 22.47
CA ARG A 264 -5.45 -11.21 22.15
C ARG A 264 -5.97 -12.30 23.10
N ALA A 265 -6.21 -11.95 24.36
CA ALA A 265 -6.73 -12.85 25.37
C ALA A 265 -8.24 -13.05 25.31
N ASP A 266 -8.95 -12.24 24.52
CA ASP A 266 -10.41 -12.32 24.41
C ASP A 266 -10.84 -13.63 23.73
N PRO A 267 -11.82 -14.37 24.33
CA PRO A 267 -12.27 -15.65 23.79
C PRO A 267 -12.79 -15.58 22.36
N VAL A 268 -13.46 -14.50 21.96
CA VAL A 268 -13.97 -14.34 20.60
C VAL A 268 -12.80 -14.17 19.61
N VAL A 269 -11.85 -13.30 19.94
CA VAL A 269 -10.64 -13.09 19.12
C VAL A 269 -9.83 -14.38 18.97
N ALA A 270 -9.69 -15.15 20.04
CA ALA A 270 -8.92 -16.40 20.07
C ALA A 270 -9.52 -17.52 19.17
N THR A 271 -10.78 -17.40 18.76
CA THR A 271 -11.40 -18.39 17.84
C THR A 271 -10.93 -18.28 16.40
N PHE A 272 -10.37 -17.14 16.00
CA PHE A 272 -10.00 -16.88 14.62
C PHE A 272 -8.57 -17.35 14.31
N ALA A 273 -8.45 -18.40 13.51
CA ALA A 273 -7.19 -18.84 12.93
C ALA A 273 -6.78 -18.04 11.68
N GLY A 274 -7.72 -17.30 11.09
CA GLY A 274 -7.53 -16.46 9.89
C GLY A 274 -7.92 -15.00 10.15
N GLY A 275 -7.92 -14.17 9.11
CA GLY A 275 -8.27 -12.75 9.24
C GLY A 275 -9.68 -12.54 9.79
N ILE A 276 -9.81 -11.76 10.83
CA ILE A 276 -11.11 -11.41 11.45
C ILE A 276 -12.02 -10.74 10.43
N ASP A 277 -11.48 -9.85 9.61
CA ASP A 277 -12.21 -9.16 8.52
C ASP A 277 -12.76 -10.07 7.42
N VAL A 278 -12.42 -11.36 7.45
CA VAL A 278 -12.88 -12.39 6.49
C VAL A 278 -13.94 -13.29 7.08
N HIS A 279 -13.77 -13.63 8.37
CA HIS A 279 -14.50 -14.75 8.98
C HIS A 279 -15.48 -14.34 10.08
N ALA A 280 -15.34 -13.12 10.64
CA ALA A 280 -16.20 -12.67 11.73
C ALA A 280 -17.62 -12.32 11.23
N THR A 281 -18.62 -12.70 12.02
CA THR A 281 -19.99 -12.21 11.87
C THR A 281 -20.10 -10.77 12.35
N THR A 282 -21.20 -10.08 12.01
CA THR A 282 -21.47 -8.72 12.48
C THR A 282 -21.47 -8.65 14.00
N ASP A 283 -22.17 -9.57 14.68
CA ASP A 283 -22.23 -9.64 16.15
C ASP A 283 -20.83 -9.83 16.78
N GLN A 284 -19.97 -10.63 16.16
CA GLN A 284 -18.58 -10.79 16.61
C GLN A 284 -17.78 -9.52 16.40
N LEU A 285 -17.98 -8.81 15.29
CA LEU A 285 -17.31 -7.54 15.03
C LEU A 285 -17.76 -6.44 16.01
N GLU A 286 -19.03 -6.41 16.41
CA GLU A 286 -19.53 -5.50 17.45
C GLU A 286 -18.84 -5.78 18.80
N GLN A 287 -18.75 -7.06 19.20
CA GLN A 287 -18.04 -7.47 20.42
C GLN A 287 -16.55 -7.10 20.37
N ILE A 288 -15.90 -7.39 19.27
CA ILE A 288 -14.46 -7.06 19.05
C ILE A 288 -14.26 -5.54 19.06
N GLY A 289 -15.21 -4.77 18.51
CA GLY A 289 -15.18 -3.32 18.52
C GLY A 289 -15.10 -2.73 19.93
N GLN A 290 -15.73 -3.37 20.93
CA GLN A 290 -15.67 -2.94 22.32
C GLN A 290 -14.30 -3.14 22.99
N LEU A 291 -13.44 -3.97 22.40
CA LEU A 291 -12.06 -4.21 22.88
C LEU A 291 -11.06 -3.19 22.32
N ILE A 292 -11.42 -2.49 21.25
CA ILE A 292 -10.57 -1.56 20.53
C ILE A 292 -10.92 -0.12 20.95
N PRO A 293 -9.98 0.65 21.50
CA PRO A 293 -10.22 2.05 21.83
C PRO A 293 -10.66 2.86 20.60
N GLU A 294 -11.57 3.79 20.79
CA GLU A 294 -12.08 4.64 19.72
C GLU A 294 -10.98 5.43 19.03
N GLU A 295 -9.98 5.92 19.78
CA GLU A 295 -8.82 6.64 19.24
C GLU A 295 -7.94 5.79 18.32
N TRP A 296 -7.98 4.44 18.40
CA TRP A 296 -7.28 3.58 17.45
C TRP A 296 -8.00 3.50 16.09
N LEU A 297 -9.33 3.58 16.12
CA LEU A 297 -10.18 3.62 14.94
C LEU A 297 -10.24 5.02 14.33
N ALA A 298 -10.03 6.07 15.12
CA ALA A 298 -10.03 7.46 14.67
C ALA A 298 -8.93 7.78 13.64
N ALA A 299 -7.86 6.94 13.57
CA ALA A 299 -6.85 7.01 12.51
C ALA A 299 -7.40 6.53 11.15
N SER A 300 -8.55 7.07 10.75
CA SER A 300 -9.29 6.72 9.52
C SER A 300 -10.28 7.83 9.15
N ALA A 301 -10.68 7.88 7.87
CA ALA A 301 -11.76 8.73 7.38
C ALA A 301 -13.08 7.97 7.45
N THR A 302 -13.92 8.30 8.44
CA THR A 302 -15.24 7.72 8.63
C THR A 302 -16.30 8.82 8.80
N GLY A 303 -17.59 8.46 8.67
CA GLY A 303 -18.71 9.41 8.77
C GLY A 303 -19.22 9.87 7.42
N THR A 304 -19.76 11.08 7.37
CA THR A 304 -20.28 11.69 6.14
C THR A 304 -19.20 11.90 5.10
N SER A 305 -19.57 12.04 3.83
CA SER A 305 -18.62 12.34 2.77
C SER A 305 -17.79 13.60 3.04
N LYS A 306 -18.37 14.61 3.71
CA LYS A 306 -17.69 15.83 4.10
C LYS A 306 -16.62 15.56 5.16
N GLU A 307 -16.96 14.82 6.21
CA GLU A 307 -16.01 14.45 7.26
C GLU A 307 -14.85 13.60 6.69
N CYS A 308 -15.16 12.68 5.76
CA CYS A 308 -14.12 11.94 5.06
C CYS A 308 -13.20 12.87 4.25
N VAL A 309 -13.73 13.88 3.57
CA VAL A 309 -12.92 14.86 2.81
C VAL A 309 -12.03 15.69 3.75
N GLU A 310 -12.56 16.14 4.89
CA GLU A 310 -11.78 16.87 5.90
C GLU A 310 -10.62 16.01 6.43
N ALA A 311 -10.88 14.73 6.73
CA ALA A 311 -9.85 13.80 7.18
C ALA A 311 -8.78 13.52 6.09
N ILE A 312 -9.19 13.37 4.82
CA ILE A 312 -8.27 13.22 3.68
C ILE A 312 -7.36 14.45 3.54
N LYS A 313 -7.94 15.65 3.61
CA LYS A 313 -7.16 16.90 3.59
C LYS A 313 -6.23 17.04 4.79
N GLY A 314 -6.64 16.52 5.96
CA GLY A 314 -5.79 16.41 7.13
C GLY A 314 -4.50 15.64 6.84
N GLN A 315 -4.60 14.48 6.17
CA GLN A 315 -3.42 13.69 5.81
C GLN A 315 -2.46 14.43 4.86
N LEU A 316 -3.00 15.18 3.89
CA LEU A 316 -2.17 16.05 3.04
C LEU A 316 -1.53 17.18 3.85
N GLY A 317 -2.24 17.74 4.82
CA GLY A 317 -1.73 18.77 5.76
C GLY A 317 -0.59 18.27 6.65
N LEU A 318 -0.49 16.96 6.92
CA LEU A 318 0.62 16.33 7.66
C LEU A 318 1.88 16.12 6.80
N GLY A 319 1.86 16.57 5.54
CA GLY A 319 2.99 16.50 4.61
C GLY A 319 2.99 15.26 3.72
N CYS A 320 1.91 14.49 3.67
CA CYS A 320 1.76 13.44 2.66
C CYS A 320 1.53 14.07 1.28
N ASP A 321 2.20 13.54 0.26
CA ASP A 321 2.05 13.96 -1.14
C ASP A 321 0.81 13.35 -1.80
N GLY A 322 0.21 12.36 -1.16
CA GLY A 322 -1.02 11.73 -1.62
C GLY A 322 -1.69 10.84 -0.57
N VAL A 323 -2.95 10.53 -0.81
CA VAL A 323 -3.79 9.67 0.05
C VAL A 323 -4.38 8.52 -0.75
N ILE A 324 -4.11 7.31 -0.29
CA ILE A 324 -4.73 6.09 -0.80
C ILE A 324 -6.01 5.85 -0.01
N LEU A 325 -7.15 6.00 -0.66
CA LEU A 325 -8.48 5.76 -0.08
C LEU A 325 -8.68 4.24 0.09
N HIS A 326 -8.23 3.72 1.24
CA HIS A 326 -8.12 2.29 1.49
C HIS A 326 -9.42 1.70 2.06
N GLY A 327 -9.72 0.46 1.68
CA GLY A 327 -10.81 -0.34 2.27
C GLY A 327 -12.15 -0.26 1.53
N ALA A 328 -12.40 0.78 0.75
CA ALA A 328 -13.59 0.92 -0.08
C ALA A 328 -13.29 0.65 -1.56
N THR A 329 -14.31 0.17 -2.28
CA THR A 329 -14.25 0.04 -3.75
C THR A 329 -14.43 1.40 -4.42
N PRO A 330 -14.04 1.58 -5.69
CA PRO A 330 -14.30 2.83 -6.41
C PRO A 330 -15.77 3.27 -6.41
N GLU A 331 -16.71 2.32 -6.49
CA GLU A 331 -18.15 2.65 -6.40
C GLU A 331 -18.52 3.19 -5.02
N GLU A 332 -17.98 2.62 -3.94
CA GLU A 332 -18.19 3.11 -2.57
C GLU A 332 -17.48 4.45 -2.31
N LEU A 333 -16.40 4.75 -3.02
CA LEU A 333 -15.68 6.03 -2.91
C LEU A 333 -16.37 7.19 -3.65
N LYS A 334 -17.29 6.90 -4.57
CA LYS A 334 -17.92 7.88 -5.45
C LYS A 334 -18.50 9.11 -4.74
N PRO A 335 -19.29 8.98 -3.63
CA PRO A 335 -19.82 10.16 -2.93
C PRO A 335 -18.71 11.02 -2.30
N ILE A 336 -17.65 10.37 -1.77
CA ILE A 336 -16.54 11.05 -1.12
C ILE A 336 -15.70 11.82 -2.14
N VAL A 337 -15.37 11.18 -3.28
CA VAL A 337 -14.61 11.83 -4.37
C VAL A 337 -15.40 12.96 -5.00
N ALA A 338 -16.73 12.81 -5.15
CA ALA A 338 -17.58 13.90 -5.61
C ALA A 338 -17.59 15.10 -4.65
N ALA A 339 -17.63 14.85 -3.33
CA ALA A 339 -17.52 15.90 -2.33
C ALA A 339 -16.15 16.59 -2.37
N TYR A 340 -15.05 15.82 -2.51
CA TYR A 340 -13.69 16.33 -2.66
C TYR A 340 -13.57 17.24 -3.88
N ALA A 341 -14.11 16.81 -5.03
CA ALA A 341 -14.12 17.59 -6.26
C ALA A 341 -14.87 18.93 -6.10
N ALA A 342 -16.00 18.92 -5.40
CA ALA A 342 -16.80 20.13 -5.18
C ALA A 342 -16.09 21.18 -4.32
N GLU A 343 -15.18 20.75 -3.43
CA GLU A 343 -14.40 21.65 -2.57
C GLU A 343 -13.10 22.14 -3.22
N THR A 344 -12.49 21.34 -4.11
CA THR A 344 -11.23 21.72 -4.79
C THR A 344 -11.43 22.53 -6.06
N SER A 345 -12.67 22.55 -6.58
CA SER A 345 -13.04 23.35 -7.78
C SER A 345 -13.46 24.78 -7.46
N ARG A 346 -13.39 25.20 -6.20
CA ARG A 346 -13.66 26.56 -5.71
C ARG A 346 -12.37 27.33 -5.49
#